data_cf57a11bef152bd8d97ff23ba8ed390a
#
_entry.id   cf57a11bef152bd8d97ff23ba8ed390a
#
_cell.length_a   1.000
_cell.length_b   1.000
_cell.length_c   1.000
_cell.angle_alpha   90.00
_cell.angle_beta   90.00
_cell.angle_gamma   90.00
#
_symmetry.space_group_name_H-M   'P 1'
#
loop_
_entity.id
_entity.type
_entity.pdbx_description
1 polymer ?
#
loop_
_entity_poly.entity_id
_entity_poly.type
_entity_poly.pdbx_seq_one_letter_code
_entity_poly.pdbx_strand_id
1 'polypeptide(L)'
;MRPVSLAIAAMLAASTAAGASPVPAPVTSAADTSVPRVLVFTRTAGYRHDAIPTTIETLRALGAQVGVEIEASEDPTHFDDATLAGYRAVVFAHTTREVLDIEQQAAFERYVGHGGGYLGIHAAADSGYTWPWYGALVGAWFARHPEGLQAVRVVFEQDAAPLGRRDWRVVDEIYDYRRNPRADVRVIASVDPHSHATGGMGDDHPIAWCHTRAGGRAWYTGLGHDPALYADPVFRAHLLQGLRWTTGQSDDC
;
A
#
# COMPACT_ATOMS: atom_id res chain seq x y z
N MET A 1 64.77 -73.21 36.89
CA MET A 1 64.05 -72.51 35.85
C MET A 1 62.54 -72.53 36.21
N ARG A 2 62.01 -71.46 36.66
CA ARG A 2 60.58 -71.33 37.05
C ARG A 2 59.84 -70.55 35.96
N PRO A 3 58.64 -70.95 35.52
CA PRO A 3 57.87 -70.16 34.56
C PRO A 3 57.12 -69.04 35.27
N VAL A 4 57.12 -67.86 34.64
CA VAL A 4 56.36 -66.65 35.05
C VAL A 4 54.96 -66.74 34.45
N SER A 5 53.93 -66.75 35.28
CA SER A 5 52.51 -66.66 34.85
C SER A 5 52.10 -65.21 34.64
N LEU A 6 51.63 -64.91 33.45
CA LEU A 6 51.11 -63.60 33.05
C LEU A 6 49.60 -63.58 33.32
N ALA A 7 49.14 -62.74 34.25
CA ALA A 7 47.73 -62.54 34.51
C ALA A 7 47.20 -61.39 33.60
N ILE A 8 46.24 -61.74 32.78
CA ILE A 8 45.51 -60.72 31.92
C ILE A 8 44.33 -60.21 32.71
N ALA A 9 44.36 -58.93 33.06
CA ALA A 9 43.24 -58.23 33.65
C ALA A 9 42.28 -57.74 32.53
N ALA A 10 41.05 -58.22 32.53
CA ALA A 10 39.99 -57.75 31.64
C ALA A 10 39.35 -56.47 32.22
N MET A 11 39.49 -55.34 31.55
CA MET A 11 38.77 -54.13 31.86
C MET A 11 37.40 -54.21 31.21
N LEU A 12 36.31 -54.20 31.99
CA LEU A 12 34.96 -53.96 31.55
C LEU A 12 34.77 -52.42 31.34
N ALA A 13 34.53 -52.01 30.08
CA ALA A 13 34.14 -50.67 29.75
C ALA A 13 32.61 -50.50 29.93
N ALA A 14 32.18 -49.70 30.91
CA ALA A 14 30.80 -49.34 31.09
C ALA A 14 30.46 -48.25 30.09
N SER A 15 29.65 -48.57 29.07
CA SER A 15 29.07 -47.58 28.14
C SER A 15 27.92 -46.85 28.82
N THR A 16 28.10 -45.56 29.14
CA THR A 16 27.02 -44.68 29.54
C THR A 16 26.27 -44.20 28.30
N ALA A 17 25.06 -44.70 28.11
CA ALA A 17 24.16 -44.18 27.09
C ALA A 17 23.70 -42.76 27.50
N ALA A 18 24.20 -41.74 26.80
CA ALA A 18 23.70 -40.37 26.93
C ALA A 18 22.29 -40.31 26.34
N GLY A 19 21.28 -40.08 27.20
CA GLY A 19 19.91 -39.86 26.78
C GLY A 19 19.80 -38.56 25.97
N ALA A 20 19.48 -38.68 24.69
CA ALA A 20 19.16 -37.54 23.86
C ALA A 20 17.81 -36.94 24.34
N SER A 21 17.83 -35.71 24.83
CA SER A 21 16.61 -34.96 25.11
C SER A 21 15.78 -34.79 23.82
N PRO A 22 14.47 -34.98 23.85
CA PRO A 22 13.64 -34.77 22.67
C PRO A 22 13.72 -33.30 22.24
N VAL A 23 14.08 -33.05 20.98
CA VAL A 23 13.98 -31.73 20.35
C VAL A 23 12.48 -31.37 20.30
N PRO A 24 12.06 -30.20 20.86
CA PRO A 24 10.66 -29.79 20.75
C PRO A 24 10.30 -29.67 19.29
N ALA A 25 9.15 -30.25 18.92
CA ALA A 25 8.57 -30.11 17.58
C ALA A 25 8.36 -28.63 17.25
N PRO A 26 8.59 -28.19 16.00
CA PRO A 26 8.34 -26.82 15.60
C PRO A 26 6.87 -26.50 15.87
N VAL A 27 6.63 -25.48 16.70
CA VAL A 27 5.29 -24.91 16.88
C VAL A 27 4.91 -24.30 15.55
N THR A 28 4.15 -24.99 14.74
CA THR A 28 3.46 -24.39 13.59
C THR A 28 2.50 -23.36 14.16
N SER A 29 2.86 -22.09 14.06
CA SER A 29 1.93 -20.99 14.28
C SER A 29 0.72 -21.27 13.42
N ALA A 30 -0.46 -21.41 14.03
CA ALA A 30 -1.71 -21.47 13.29
C ALA A 30 -1.75 -20.24 12.41
N ALA A 31 -1.83 -20.42 11.09
CA ALA A 31 -2.03 -19.30 10.18
C ALA A 31 -3.27 -18.56 10.65
N ASP A 32 -3.14 -17.28 10.93
CA ASP A 32 -4.29 -16.43 11.26
C ASP A 32 -5.24 -16.48 10.06
N THR A 33 -6.38 -17.18 10.28
CA THR A 33 -7.42 -17.38 9.26
C THR A 33 -8.41 -16.21 9.22
N SER A 34 -8.15 -15.13 9.95
CA SER A 34 -8.97 -13.93 9.90
C SER A 34 -8.92 -13.29 8.51
N VAL A 35 -10.07 -12.77 8.08
CA VAL A 35 -10.15 -12.01 6.82
C VAL A 35 -9.29 -10.76 6.95
N PRO A 36 -8.34 -10.51 6.03
CA PRO A 36 -7.54 -9.30 6.07
C PRO A 36 -8.41 -8.05 6.04
N ARG A 37 -8.15 -7.10 6.95
CA ARG A 37 -8.90 -5.84 7.04
C ARG A 37 -8.12 -4.69 6.43
N VAL A 38 -8.82 -3.76 5.82
CA VAL A 38 -8.27 -2.51 5.26
C VAL A 38 -9.07 -1.33 5.81
N LEU A 39 -8.38 -0.37 6.40
CA LEU A 39 -8.97 0.89 6.82
C LEU A 39 -9.03 1.86 5.63
N VAL A 40 -10.22 2.37 5.32
CA VAL A 40 -10.42 3.47 4.35
C VAL A 40 -10.67 4.75 5.14
N PHE A 41 -9.65 5.57 5.24
CA PHE A 41 -9.66 6.82 5.97
C PHE A 41 -10.02 7.97 5.04
N THR A 42 -11.10 8.70 5.38
CA THR A 42 -11.70 9.72 4.51
C THR A 42 -11.86 11.09 5.17
N ARG A 43 -11.15 11.32 6.30
CA ARG A 43 -11.19 12.62 6.99
C ARG A 43 -10.64 13.72 6.11
N THR A 44 -11.34 14.87 6.13
CA THR A 44 -10.94 16.07 5.41
C THR A 44 -10.84 17.26 6.38
N ALA A 45 -9.76 18.03 6.28
CA ALA A 45 -9.59 19.29 6.98
C ALA A 45 -9.59 20.50 6.00
N GLY A 46 -9.71 20.22 4.71
CA GLY A 46 -9.89 21.17 3.62
C GLY A 46 -11.13 20.83 2.79
N TYR A 47 -10.96 20.81 1.46
CA TYR A 47 -12.05 20.46 0.54
C TYR A 47 -12.54 19.02 0.75
N ARG A 48 -13.86 18.82 0.78
CA ARG A 48 -14.49 17.51 0.88
C ARG A 48 -15.05 17.09 -0.46
N HIS A 49 -14.53 16.01 -1.00
CA HIS A 49 -14.90 15.51 -2.32
C HIS A 49 -16.23 14.73 -2.28
N ASP A 50 -17.09 14.99 -3.26
CA ASP A 50 -18.37 14.29 -3.44
C ASP A 50 -18.17 12.80 -3.79
N ALA A 51 -17.00 12.43 -4.27
CA ALA A 51 -16.64 11.04 -4.61
C ALA A 51 -16.44 10.14 -3.38
N ILE A 52 -16.28 10.65 -2.16
CA ILE A 52 -16.00 9.85 -0.96
C ILE A 52 -16.98 8.68 -0.78
N PRO A 53 -18.32 8.86 -0.82
CA PRO A 53 -19.25 7.74 -0.65
C PRO A 53 -19.07 6.66 -1.73
N THR A 54 -18.96 7.06 -3.00
CA THR A 54 -18.78 6.15 -4.14
C THR A 54 -17.45 5.41 -4.07
N THR A 55 -16.38 6.07 -3.60
CA THR A 55 -15.07 5.45 -3.35
C THR A 55 -15.19 4.33 -2.31
N ILE A 56 -15.85 4.59 -1.17
CA ILE A 56 -16.05 3.61 -0.10
C ILE A 56 -16.83 2.39 -0.62
N GLU A 57 -17.95 2.60 -1.33
CA GLU A 57 -18.76 1.54 -1.90
C GLU A 57 -17.96 0.71 -2.93
N THR A 58 -17.20 1.38 -3.79
CA THR A 58 -16.34 0.71 -4.76
C THR A 58 -15.27 -0.14 -4.10
N LEU A 59 -14.57 0.40 -3.10
CA LEU A 59 -13.54 -0.35 -2.38
C LEU A 59 -14.13 -1.55 -1.63
N ARG A 60 -15.32 -1.44 -1.04
CA ARG A 60 -16.05 -2.59 -0.44
C ARG A 60 -16.34 -3.68 -1.47
N ALA A 61 -16.84 -3.28 -2.64
CA ALA A 61 -17.12 -4.23 -3.72
C ALA A 61 -15.84 -4.89 -4.27
N LEU A 62 -14.74 -4.15 -4.38
CA LEU A 62 -13.43 -4.67 -4.81
C LEU A 62 -12.80 -5.55 -3.71
N GLY A 63 -12.88 -5.13 -2.44
CA GLY A 63 -12.41 -5.92 -1.30
C GLY A 63 -13.06 -7.30 -1.24
N ALA A 64 -14.39 -7.36 -1.43
CA ALA A 64 -15.13 -8.61 -1.48
C ALA A 64 -14.63 -9.57 -2.58
N GLN A 65 -14.19 -9.04 -3.74
CA GLN A 65 -13.64 -9.86 -4.84
C GLN A 65 -12.29 -10.52 -4.49
N VAL A 66 -11.55 -9.94 -3.54
CA VAL A 66 -10.20 -10.40 -3.17
C VAL A 66 -10.11 -10.88 -1.73
N GLY A 67 -11.25 -11.10 -1.07
CA GLY A 67 -11.31 -11.62 0.29
C GLY A 67 -10.75 -10.65 1.33
N VAL A 68 -10.99 -9.34 1.17
CA VAL A 68 -10.56 -8.27 2.08
C VAL A 68 -11.77 -7.55 2.63
N GLU A 69 -11.82 -7.34 3.94
CA GLU A 69 -12.85 -6.55 4.61
C GLU A 69 -12.47 -5.06 4.59
N ILE A 70 -13.40 -4.20 4.19
CA ILE A 70 -13.20 -2.75 4.13
C ILE A 70 -13.96 -2.06 5.25
N GLU A 71 -13.22 -1.44 6.15
CA GLU A 71 -13.73 -0.55 7.19
C GLU A 71 -13.48 0.91 6.80
N ALA A 72 -14.53 1.73 6.75
CA ALA A 72 -14.41 3.15 6.45
C ALA A 72 -14.58 3.98 7.72
N SER A 73 -13.70 4.96 7.93
CA SER A 73 -13.72 5.85 9.08
C SER A 73 -13.17 7.24 8.75
N GLU A 74 -13.64 8.24 9.49
CA GLU A 74 -13.05 9.58 9.55
C GLU A 74 -12.40 9.86 10.92
N ASP A 75 -12.47 8.88 11.83
CA ASP A 75 -11.96 9.02 13.18
C ASP A 75 -10.43 8.80 13.22
N PRO A 76 -9.63 9.85 13.54
CA PRO A 76 -8.18 9.74 13.60
C PRO A 76 -7.68 8.90 14.78
N THR A 77 -8.54 8.54 15.73
CA THR A 77 -8.16 7.65 16.84
C THR A 77 -7.83 6.22 16.40
N HIS A 78 -8.16 5.84 15.14
CA HIS A 78 -7.66 4.60 14.54
C HIS A 78 -6.14 4.58 14.35
N PHE A 79 -5.48 5.74 14.39
CA PHE A 79 -4.04 5.85 14.18
C PHE A 79 -3.26 5.74 15.49
N ASP A 80 -3.37 4.59 16.14
CA ASP A 80 -2.51 4.11 17.21
C ASP A 80 -1.93 2.74 16.86
N ASP A 81 -0.84 2.33 17.53
CA ASP A 81 -0.12 1.10 17.20
C ASP A 81 -0.99 -0.16 17.30
N ALA A 82 -1.86 -0.23 18.31
CA ALA A 82 -2.68 -1.41 18.57
C ALA A 82 -3.79 -1.57 17.52
N THR A 83 -4.46 -0.46 17.18
CA THR A 83 -5.54 -0.45 16.18
C THR A 83 -4.99 -0.69 14.77
N LEU A 84 -3.88 0.01 14.41
CA LEU A 84 -3.26 -0.14 13.09
C LEU A 84 -2.73 -1.56 12.85
N ALA A 85 -2.25 -2.26 13.88
CA ALA A 85 -1.81 -3.66 13.76
C ALA A 85 -2.92 -4.62 13.29
N GLY A 86 -4.19 -4.24 13.43
CA GLY A 86 -5.35 -5.00 12.95
C GLY A 86 -5.64 -4.83 11.45
N TYR A 87 -4.95 -3.93 10.73
CA TYR A 87 -5.17 -3.69 9.31
C TYR A 87 -3.98 -4.14 8.47
N ARG A 88 -4.28 -4.72 7.31
CA ARG A 88 -3.28 -5.12 6.32
C ARG A 88 -2.80 -3.94 5.48
N ALA A 89 -3.70 -2.98 5.21
CA ALA A 89 -3.41 -1.73 4.54
C ALA A 89 -4.31 -0.61 5.05
N VAL A 90 -3.86 0.63 4.86
CA VAL A 90 -4.63 1.85 5.10
C VAL A 90 -4.76 2.61 3.78
N VAL A 91 -5.99 2.95 3.43
CA VAL A 91 -6.32 3.77 2.26
C VAL A 91 -6.59 5.20 2.72
N PHE A 92 -5.83 6.16 2.23
CA PHE A 92 -6.19 7.58 2.32
C PHE A 92 -7.01 7.93 1.08
N ALA A 93 -8.32 8.05 1.26
CA ALA A 93 -9.25 8.32 0.17
C ALA A 93 -9.78 9.74 0.29
N HIS A 94 -9.35 10.62 -0.61
CA HIS A 94 -9.74 12.04 -0.65
C HIS A 94 -9.44 12.83 0.63
N THR A 95 -8.47 12.41 1.41
CA THR A 95 -8.04 13.18 2.59
C THR A 95 -7.44 14.52 2.13
N THR A 96 -7.66 15.59 2.93
CA THR A 96 -7.15 16.91 2.59
C THR A 96 -6.58 17.61 3.82
N ARG A 97 -5.45 18.31 3.65
CA ARG A 97 -4.76 19.09 4.68
C ARG A 97 -4.21 18.22 5.82
N GLU A 98 -4.14 18.75 7.03
CA GLU A 98 -3.59 18.04 8.19
C GLU A 98 -4.71 17.25 8.88
N VAL A 99 -4.73 15.93 8.70
CA VAL A 99 -5.80 15.05 9.20
C VAL A 99 -5.38 14.23 10.42
N LEU A 100 -4.08 14.18 10.73
CA LEU A 100 -3.50 13.46 11.87
C LEU A 100 -2.63 14.41 12.70
N ASP A 101 -2.66 14.25 14.02
CA ASP A 101 -1.71 14.88 14.91
C ASP A 101 -0.34 14.17 14.93
N ILE A 102 0.62 14.71 15.67
CA ILE A 102 2.00 14.23 15.66
C ILE A 102 2.15 12.81 16.21
N GLU A 103 1.32 12.41 17.17
CA GLU A 103 1.34 11.07 17.77
C GLU A 103 0.76 10.04 16.81
N GLN A 104 -0.34 10.39 16.15
CA GLN A 104 -0.98 9.59 15.11
C GLN A 104 -0.08 9.43 13.87
N GLN A 105 0.61 10.50 13.46
CA GLN A 105 1.62 10.46 12.41
C GLN A 105 2.73 9.46 12.76
N ALA A 106 3.28 9.54 13.96
CA ALA A 106 4.34 8.64 14.42
C ALA A 106 3.88 7.16 14.47
N ALA A 107 2.64 6.90 14.88
CA ALA A 107 2.07 5.55 14.87
C ALA A 107 1.94 5.02 13.44
N PHE A 108 1.48 5.85 12.52
CA PHE A 108 1.36 5.46 11.10
C PHE A 108 2.72 5.24 10.43
N GLU A 109 3.76 6.03 10.77
CA GLU A 109 5.13 5.79 10.33
C GLU A 109 5.64 4.40 10.76
N ARG A 110 5.42 4.05 12.03
CA ARG A 110 5.79 2.72 12.54
C ARG A 110 5.03 1.60 11.85
N TYR A 111 3.71 1.77 11.65
CA TYR A 111 2.88 0.81 10.95
C TYR A 111 3.40 0.50 9.54
N VAL A 112 3.65 1.53 8.73
CA VAL A 112 4.21 1.37 7.39
C VAL A 112 5.62 0.80 7.45
N GLY A 113 6.46 1.28 8.39
CA GLY A 113 7.82 0.78 8.60
C GLY A 113 7.89 -0.70 8.95
N HIS A 114 6.85 -1.27 9.55
CA HIS A 114 6.71 -2.70 9.84
C HIS A 114 6.01 -3.49 8.71
N GLY A 115 5.85 -2.89 7.53
CA GLY A 115 5.32 -3.57 6.35
C GLY A 115 3.83 -3.35 6.09
N GLY A 116 3.17 -2.46 6.83
CA GLY A 116 1.80 -2.04 6.56
C GLY A 116 1.66 -1.39 5.18
N GLY A 117 0.57 -1.70 4.46
CA GLY A 117 0.31 -1.15 3.14
C GLY A 117 -0.31 0.25 3.18
N TYR A 118 0.02 1.08 2.20
CA TYR A 118 -0.58 2.39 1.99
C TYR A 118 -1.14 2.52 0.57
N LEU A 119 -2.39 2.98 0.45
CA LEU A 119 -3.02 3.30 -0.82
C LEU A 119 -3.57 4.73 -0.76
N GLY A 120 -3.08 5.63 -1.62
CA GLY A 120 -3.57 6.99 -1.74
C GLY A 120 -4.46 7.17 -2.97
N ILE A 121 -5.62 7.80 -2.79
CA ILE A 121 -6.55 8.11 -3.88
C ILE A 121 -6.77 9.62 -3.93
N HIS A 122 -6.53 10.19 -5.10
CA HIS A 122 -6.78 11.56 -5.48
C HIS A 122 -6.20 12.56 -4.47
N ALA A 123 -7.03 13.22 -3.68
CA ALA A 123 -6.61 14.25 -2.72
C ALA A 123 -5.78 13.72 -1.55
N ALA A 124 -5.47 12.42 -1.48
CA ALA A 124 -4.42 11.95 -0.58
C ALA A 124 -3.09 12.72 -0.78
N ALA A 125 -2.81 13.18 -2.01
CA ALA A 125 -1.66 14.05 -2.27
C ALA A 125 -1.83 15.51 -1.80
N ASP A 126 -3.04 15.94 -1.44
CA ASP A 126 -3.34 17.27 -0.84
C ASP A 126 -3.35 17.20 0.70
N SER A 127 -2.65 16.23 1.29
CA SER A 127 -2.60 16.00 2.73
C SER A 127 -1.17 16.06 3.27
N GLY A 128 -1.04 16.33 4.57
CA GLY A 128 0.21 16.19 5.32
C GLY A 128 1.34 17.08 4.82
N TYR A 129 1.07 18.32 4.47
CA TYR A 129 2.09 19.25 3.93
C TYR A 129 3.17 19.63 4.94
N THR A 130 2.88 19.52 6.23
CA THR A 130 3.83 19.74 7.31
C THR A 130 4.52 18.46 7.75
N TRP A 131 4.25 17.33 7.08
CA TRP A 131 4.73 16.00 7.39
C TRP A 131 5.61 15.44 6.25
N PRO A 132 6.94 15.76 6.22
CA PRO A 132 7.82 15.39 5.12
C PRO A 132 7.89 13.89 4.83
N TRP A 133 7.77 13.04 5.87
CA TRP A 133 7.72 11.60 5.71
C TRP A 133 6.50 11.16 4.87
N TYR A 134 5.32 11.76 5.13
CA TYR A 134 4.14 11.49 4.32
C TYR A 134 4.30 11.93 2.86
N GLY A 135 4.96 13.08 2.63
CA GLY A 135 5.30 13.52 1.28
C GLY A 135 6.16 12.52 0.51
N ALA A 136 7.08 11.83 1.22
CA ALA A 136 7.87 10.75 0.65
C ALA A 136 7.03 9.47 0.44
N LEU A 137 6.06 9.18 1.33
CA LEU A 137 5.17 8.04 1.23
C LEU A 137 4.18 8.19 0.07
N VAL A 138 3.50 9.32 -0.06
CA VAL A 138 2.57 9.57 -1.17
C VAL A 138 3.30 9.76 -2.50
N GLY A 139 4.60 10.07 -2.46
CA GLY A 139 5.49 10.21 -3.61
C GLY A 139 5.63 11.65 -4.13
N ALA A 140 4.52 12.39 -4.22
CA ALA A 140 4.53 13.81 -4.54
C ALA A 140 3.29 14.49 -3.97
N TRP A 141 3.44 15.74 -3.51
CA TRP A 141 2.31 16.55 -3.09
C TRP A 141 1.64 17.24 -4.27
N PHE A 142 0.34 17.40 -4.15
CA PHE A 142 -0.47 18.24 -5.01
C PHE A 142 0.05 19.68 -5.06
N ALA A 143 0.06 20.26 -6.25
CA ALA A 143 0.41 21.64 -6.49
C ALA A 143 -0.80 22.48 -6.93
N ARG A 144 -1.52 21.99 -7.95
CA ARG A 144 -2.66 22.64 -8.57
C ARG A 144 -3.39 21.66 -9.49
N HIS A 145 -4.52 22.09 -10.03
CA HIS A 145 -5.21 21.46 -11.16
C HIS A 145 -5.79 22.56 -12.09
N PRO A 146 -6.10 22.26 -13.35
CA PRO A 146 -6.95 23.11 -14.19
C PRO A 146 -8.35 23.24 -13.62
N GLU A 147 -9.08 24.27 -14.01
CA GLU A 147 -10.49 24.42 -13.63
C GLU A 147 -11.35 23.31 -14.26
N GLY A 148 -12.15 22.64 -13.42
CA GLY A 148 -13.10 21.60 -13.83
C GLY A 148 -12.45 20.30 -14.30
N LEU A 149 -13.29 19.41 -14.82
CA LEU A 149 -12.89 18.11 -15.32
C LEU A 149 -12.20 18.23 -16.69
N GLN A 150 -11.14 17.45 -16.89
CA GLN A 150 -10.37 17.40 -18.12
C GLN A 150 -10.56 16.05 -18.82
N ALA A 151 -10.85 16.10 -20.12
CA ALA A 151 -10.82 14.90 -20.97
C ALA A 151 -9.38 14.64 -21.40
N VAL A 152 -8.77 13.57 -20.87
CA VAL A 152 -7.38 13.24 -21.09
C VAL A 152 -7.21 11.81 -21.61
N ARG A 153 -6.04 11.54 -22.16
CA ARG A 153 -5.55 10.20 -22.44
C ARG A 153 -4.56 9.79 -21.37
N VAL A 154 -4.84 8.70 -20.68
CA VAL A 154 -3.94 8.05 -19.73
C VAL A 154 -3.25 6.89 -20.43
N VAL A 155 -1.93 6.80 -20.29
CA VAL A 155 -1.10 5.72 -20.85
C VAL A 155 -0.54 4.93 -19.67
N PHE A 156 -0.88 3.63 -19.60
CA PHE A 156 -0.30 2.72 -18.62
C PHE A 156 1.08 2.26 -19.06
N GLU A 157 2.02 2.27 -18.14
CA GLU A 157 3.38 1.85 -18.42
C GLU A 157 3.47 0.32 -18.41
N GLN A 158 4.00 -0.23 -19.48
CA GLN A 158 4.28 -1.66 -19.75
C GLN A 158 3.28 -2.65 -19.11
N ASP A 159 3.72 -3.37 -18.08
CA ASP A 159 2.97 -4.50 -17.49
C ASP A 159 1.87 -4.08 -16.50
N ALA A 160 1.77 -2.78 -16.22
CA ALA A 160 0.78 -2.22 -15.29
C ALA A 160 -0.61 -1.96 -15.91
N ALA A 161 -0.83 -2.33 -17.18
CA ALA A 161 -2.06 -2.01 -17.92
C ALA A 161 -3.29 -2.81 -17.42
N PRO A 162 -4.26 -2.18 -16.71
CA PRO A 162 -5.48 -2.85 -16.28
C PRO A 162 -6.24 -3.41 -17.47
N LEU A 163 -6.75 -4.64 -17.34
CA LEU A 163 -7.49 -5.32 -18.42
C LEU A 163 -6.74 -5.38 -19.77
N GLY A 164 -5.39 -5.31 -19.75
CA GLY A 164 -4.55 -5.26 -20.94
C GLY A 164 -4.66 -3.97 -21.77
N ARG A 165 -5.27 -2.93 -21.23
CA ARG A 165 -5.46 -1.64 -21.92
C ARG A 165 -4.31 -0.70 -21.58
N ARG A 166 -3.40 -0.48 -22.52
CA ARG A 166 -2.29 0.48 -22.37
C ARG A 166 -2.71 1.94 -22.59
N ASP A 167 -3.88 2.16 -23.17
CA ASP A 167 -4.40 3.47 -23.56
C ASP A 167 -5.86 3.60 -23.08
N TRP A 168 -6.13 4.65 -22.31
CA TRP A 168 -7.42 4.86 -21.69
C TRP A 168 -7.81 6.34 -21.73
N ARG A 169 -8.99 6.62 -22.30
CA ARG A 169 -9.57 7.96 -22.29
C ARG A 169 -10.42 8.13 -21.04
N VAL A 170 -10.16 9.18 -20.28
CA VAL A 170 -10.82 9.46 -19.01
C VAL A 170 -11.20 10.92 -18.94
N VAL A 171 -12.28 11.21 -18.23
CA VAL A 171 -12.68 12.57 -17.83
C VAL A 171 -12.58 12.63 -16.32
N ASP A 172 -11.69 13.47 -15.81
CA ASP A 172 -11.47 13.61 -14.36
C ASP A 172 -10.76 14.94 -14.05
N GLU A 173 -10.61 15.30 -12.78
CA GLU A 173 -9.74 16.38 -12.36
C GLU A 173 -8.29 15.90 -12.36
N ILE A 174 -7.44 16.60 -13.10
CA ILE A 174 -6.05 16.18 -13.31
C ILE A 174 -5.10 17.02 -12.46
N TYR A 175 -4.44 16.37 -11.51
CA TYR A 175 -3.49 17.00 -10.61
C TYR A 175 -2.11 17.22 -11.25
N ASP A 176 -1.60 18.44 -11.12
CA ASP A 176 -0.17 18.73 -11.20
C ASP A 176 0.45 18.58 -9.81
N TYR A 177 1.68 18.10 -9.74
CA TYR A 177 2.39 17.87 -8.49
C TYR A 177 3.52 18.87 -8.29
N ARG A 178 3.92 19.12 -7.04
CA ARG A 178 5.04 20.02 -6.69
C ARG A 178 6.38 19.57 -7.27
N ARG A 179 6.52 18.28 -7.58
CA ARG A 179 7.67 17.68 -8.25
C ARG A 179 7.23 16.46 -9.06
N ASN A 180 8.00 16.10 -10.08
CA ASN A 180 7.80 14.83 -10.77
C ASN A 180 8.33 13.69 -9.88
N PRO A 181 7.50 12.68 -9.54
CA PRO A 181 7.90 11.59 -8.65
C PRO A 181 8.76 10.51 -9.31
N ARG A 182 8.88 10.46 -10.64
CA ARG A 182 9.44 9.34 -11.43
C ARG A 182 10.82 8.87 -10.95
N ALA A 183 11.67 9.78 -10.48
CA ALA A 183 13.00 9.40 -9.98
C ALA A 183 12.97 8.55 -8.70
N ASP A 184 11.84 8.58 -7.97
CA ASP A 184 11.69 7.98 -6.65
C ASP A 184 10.70 6.82 -6.59
N VAL A 185 9.90 6.62 -7.66
CA VAL A 185 8.81 5.64 -7.70
C VAL A 185 8.80 4.85 -9.01
N ARG A 186 8.12 3.72 -9.02
CA ARG A 186 7.73 3.05 -10.26
C ARG A 186 6.41 3.68 -10.74
N VAL A 187 6.46 4.36 -11.89
CA VAL A 187 5.24 4.93 -12.50
C VAL A 187 4.41 3.81 -13.11
N ILE A 188 3.11 3.83 -12.81
CA ILE A 188 2.10 2.87 -13.32
C ILE A 188 1.41 3.46 -14.54
N ALA A 189 1.04 4.77 -14.45
CA ALA A 189 0.33 5.47 -15.50
C ALA A 189 0.75 6.93 -15.56
N SER A 190 0.75 7.47 -16.79
CA SER A 190 1.02 8.89 -17.07
C SER A 190 -0.11 9.47 -17.92
N VAL A 191 -0.39 10.75 -17.74
CA VAL A 191 -1.25 11.51 -18.65
C VAL A 191 -0.45 11.86 -19.89
N ASP A 192 -1.01 11.62 -21.07
CA ASP A 192 -0.41 12.08 -22.32
C ASP A 192 -0.42 13.62 -22.35
N PRO A 193 0.75 14.27 -22.35
CA PRO A 193 0.86 15.73 -22.28
C PRO A 193 0.22 16.44 -23.48
N HIS A 194 -0.02 15.72 -24.60
CA HIS A 194 -0.66 16.27 -25.79
C HIS A 194 -2.18 16.09 -25.78
N SER A 195 -2.73 15.41 -24.77
CA SER A 195 -4.18 15.15 -24.66
C SER A 195 -4.98 16.26 -24.00
N HIS A 196 -4.33 17.21 -23.31
CA HIS A 196 -4.98 18.34 -22.64
C HIS A 196 -4.11 19.62 -22.70
N ALA A 197 -4.76 20.77 -22.47
CA ALA A 197 -4.12 22.08 -22.69
C ALA A 197 -3.21 22.58 -21.54
N THR A 198 -3.01 21.82 -20.48
CA THR A 198 -2.52 22.38 -19.22
C THR A 198 -1.16 21.88 -18.75
N GLY A 199 -0.29 21.48 -19.58
CA GLY A 199 1.09 21.07 -19.35
C GLY A 199 1.88 21.53 -18.12
N GLY A 200 1.27 21.46 -16.90
CA GLY A 200 1.94 21.85 -15.65
C GLY A 200 3.09 20.94 -15.26
N MET A 201 3.07 19.70 -15.72
CA MET A 201 4.13 18.71 -15.50
C MET A 201 5.08 18.58 -16.71
N GLY A 202 4.89 19.36 -17.78
CA GLY A 202 5.68 19.28 -19.00
C GLY A 202 5.42 18.01 -19.80
N ASP A 203 6.47 17.45 -20.41
CA ASP A 203 6.37 16.28 -21.29
C ASP A 203 6.28 14.94 -20.52
N ASP A 204 6.39 14.95 -19.20
CA ASP A 204 6.29 13.77 -18.36
C ASP A 204 5.34 14.01 -17.18
N HIS A 205 4.13 13.44 -17.24
CA HIS A 205 3.07 13.66 -16.27
C HIS A 205 2.61 12.36 -15.61
N PRO A 206 3.38 11.79 -14.66
CA PRO A 206 2.91 10.66 -13.86
C PRO A 206 1.61 10.98 -13.12
N ILE A 207 0.63 10.06 -13.17
CA ILE A 207 -0.66 10.21 -12.49
C ILE A 207 -0.93 9.06 -11.52
N ALA A 208 -0.24 7.93 -11.67
CA ALA A 208 -0.29 6.82 -10.73
C ALA A 208 1.07 6.14 -10.61
N TRP A 209 1.42 5.69 -9.39
CA TRP A 209 2.71 5.08 -9.09
C TRP A 209 2.69 4.21 -7.84
N CYS A 210 3.74 3.42 -7.66
CA CYS A 210 3.97 2.61 -6.47
C CYS A 210 5.44 2.62 -6.05
N HIS A 211 5.72 2.24 -4.79
CA HIS A 211 7.06 2.04 -4.26
C HIS A 211 7.04 1.31 -2.90
N THR A 212 8.24 0.95 -2.39
CA THR A 212 8.42 0.30 -1.08
C THR A 212 9.38 1.06 -0.16
N ARG A 213 9.61 2.33 -0.40
CA ARG A 213 10.69 3.14 0.23
C ARG A 213 10.55 3.33 1.73
N ALA A 214 9.32 3.28 2.25
CA ALA A 214 9.05 3.48 3.68
C ALA A 214 9.01 2.17 4.49
N GLY A 215 9.37 1.04 3.88
CA GLY A 215 9.31 -0.29 4.49
C GLY A 215 8.04 -1.06 4.14
N GLY A 216 6.91 -0.38 3.93
CA GLY A 216 5.66 -0.95 3.44
C GLY A 216 5.46 -0.75 1.94
N ARG A 217 4.37 -1.32 1.41
CA ARG A 217 3.96 -1.20 0.02
C ARG A 217 3.08 0.04 -0.15
N ALA A 218 3.55 1.04 -0.87
CA ALA A 218 2.82 2.27 -1.16
C ALA A 218 2.35 2.31 -2.61
N TRP A 219 1.09 2.70 -2.83
CA TRP A 219 0.48 2.86 -4.13
C TRP A 219 -0.35 4.15 -4.13
N TYR A 220 -0.34 4.89 -5.23
CA TYR A 220 -1.08 6.13 -5.36
C TYR A 220 -1.66 6.29 -6.77
N THR A 221 -2.87 6.87 -6.84
CA THR A 221 -3.47 7.40 -8.07
C THR A 221 -3.99 8.81 -7.85
N GLY A 222 -3.68 9.73 -8.77
CA GLY A 222 -4.24 11.08 -8.78
C GLY A 222 -5.66 11.14 -9.34
N LEU A 223 -6.14 10.05 -9.92
CA LEU A 223 -7.51 9.95 -10.47
C LEU A 223 -8.52 9.63 -9.35
N GLY A 224 -9.80 9.92 -9.62
CA GLY A 224 -10.89 9.58 -8.72
C GLY A 224 -11.71 10.77 -8.21
N HIS A 225 -11.52 11.99 -8.75
CA HIS A 225 -12.32 13.16 -8.37
C HIS A 225 -13.80 12.99 -8.73
N ASP A 226 -14.07 12.57 -9.97
CA ASP A 226 -15.44 12.42 -10.44
C ASP A 226 -16.05 11.10 -9.93
N PRO A 227 -17.18 11.13 -9.18
CA PRO A 227 -17.91 9.92 -8.80
C PRO A 227 -18.27 9.01 -9.97
N ALA A 228 -18.51 9.57 -11.17
CA ALA A 228 -18.85 8.78 -12.36
C ALA A 228 -17.70 7.86 -12.82
N LEU A 229 -16.44 8.22 -12.51
CA LEU A 229 -15.28 7.43 -12.87
C LEU A 229 -15.27 6.05 -12.21
N TYR A 230 -15.87 5.90 -11.04
CA TYR A 230 -15.93 4.63 -10.29
C TYR A 230 -16.82 3.56 -10.95
N ALA A 231 -17.61 3.94 -11.97
CA ALA A 231 -18.33 3.00 -12.82
C ALA A 231 -17.47 2.43 -13.97
N ASP A 232 -16.35 3.08 -14.31
CA ASP A 232 -15.46 2.65 -15.39
C ASP A 232 -14.71 1.36 -15.00
N PRO A 233 -14.80 0.29 -15.81
CA PRO A 233 -14.15 -0.98 -15.51
C PRO A 233 -12.62 -0.90 -15.49
N VAL A 234 -11.99 0.03 -16.24
CA VAL A 234 -10.54 0.23 -16.23
C VAL A 234 -10.12 0.86 -14.92
N PHE A 235 -10.83 1.88 -14.44
CA PHE A 235 -10.55 2.48 -13.14
C PHE A 235 -10.73 1.50 -11.98
N ARG A 236 -11.82 0.71 -12.01
CA ARG A 236 -12.04 -0.34 -11.01
C ARG A 236 -10.94 -1.40 -10.99
N ALA A 237 -10.47 -1.82 -12.16
CA ALA A 237 -9.35 -2.76 -12.26
C ALA A 237 -8.04 -2.14 -11.77
N HIS A 238 -7.83 -0.85 -12.03
CA HIS A 238 -6.69 -0.08 -11.54
C HIS A 238 -6.69 0.02 -10.01
N LEU A 239 -7.82 0.35 -9.38
CA LEU A 239 -7.96 0.36 -7.91
C LEU A 239 -7.77 -1.04 -7.31
N LEU A 240 -8.29 -2.09 -7.96
CA LEU A 240 -8.11 -3.47 -7.53
C LEU A 240 -6.64 -3.89 -7.53
N GLN A 241 -5.87 -3.45 -8.52
CA GLN A 241 -4.42 -3.67 -8.60
C GLN A 241 -3.71 -3.02 -7.40
N GLY A 242 -4.02 -1.75 -7.09
CA GLY A 242 -3.50 -1.06 -5.92
C GLY A 242 -3.87 -1.75 -4.61
N LEU A 243 -5.12 -2.23 -4.48
CA LEU A 243 -5.58 -2.96 -3.30
C LEU A 243 -4.81 -4.29 -3.13
N ARG A 244 -4.63 -5.07 -4.20
CA ARG A 244 -3.85 -6.32 -4.16
C ARG A 244 -2.39 -6.08 -3.80
N TRP A 245 -1.76 -5.06 -4.39
CA TRP A 245 -0.39 -4.69 -4.08
C TRP A 245 -0.21 -4.32 -2.62
N THR A 246 -1.02 -3.41 -2.11
CA THR A 246 -0.90 -2.89 -0.74
C THR A 246 -1.26 -3.92 0.32
N THR A 247 -2.13 -4.89 0.01
CA THR A 247 -2.44 -6.01 0.91
C THR A 247 -1.48 -7.19 0.80
N GLY A 248 -0.49 -7.13 -0.12
CA GLY A 248 0.48 -8.20 -0.34
C GLY A 248 -0.06 -9.41 -1.08
N GLN A 249 -1.16 -9.26 -1.81
CA GLN A 249 -1.76 -10.32 -2.65
C GLN A 249 -1.19 -10.32 -4.08
N SER A 250 -0.34 -9.35 -4.42
CA SER A 250 0.41 -9.28 -5.68
C SER A 250 1.83 -8.82 -5.36
N ASP A 251 2.81 -9.34 -6.09
CA ASP A 251 4.21 -8.87 -6.05
C ASP A 251 4.49 -7.81 -7.13
N ASP A 252 3.55 -7.62 -8.04
CA ASP A 252 3.59 -6.58 -9.06
C ASP A 252 2.60 -5.47 -8.74
N CYS A 253 3.05 -4.27 -8.76
CA CYS A 253 2.22 -3.08 -8.77
C CYS A 253 1.98 -2.66 -10.24
#